data_790106016d09a1489bbddb97d85f8ded
#
_entry.id   790106016d09a1489bbddb97d85f8ded
#
_cell.length_a   1.000
_cell.length_b   1.000
_cell.length_c   1.000
_cell.angle_alpha   90.00
_cell.angle_beta   90.00
_cell.angle_gamma   90.00
#
_symmetry.space_group_name_H-M   'P 1'
#
loop_
_entity.id
_entity.type
_entity.pdbx_description
1 polymer ?
#
loop_
_entity_poly.entity_id
_entity_poly.type
_entity_poly.pdbx_seq_one_letter_code
_entity_poly.pdbx_strand_id
1 'polypeptide(L)'
;MTQPKILMLDEPTAGVSPIVMDELFDRIIEVSRTGIPILMVEQNARQALGIADTGYVMVQGRNAYTGSGKELLADPEVRKSFLGG
;
A
#
# COMPACT_ATOMS: atom_id res chain seq x y z
N MET A 1 14.39 10.74 -24.75
CA MET A 1 14.20 9.59 -23.86
C MET A 1 13.24 9.96 -22.73
N THR A 2 12.13 9.29 -22.67
CA THR A 2 11.15 9.54 -21.62
C THR A 2 11.55 8.80 -20.36
N GLN A 3 11.76 9.53 -19.29
CA GLN A 3 11.98 8.89 -18.00
C GLN A 3 10.64 8.38 -17.45
N PRO A 4 10.61 7.17 -16.85
CA PRO A 4 9.38 6.71 -16.22
C PRO A 4 8.99 7.64 -15.07
N LYS A 5 7.74 8.02 -15.05
CA LYS A 5 7.21 8.81 -13.94
C LYS A 5 6.70 7.85 -12.88
N ILE A 6 7.04 8.13 -11.64
CA ILE A 6 6.55 7.39 -10.49
C ILE A 6 5.69 8.32 -9.67
N LEU A 7 4.47 7.90 -9.39
CA LEU A 7 3.61 8.65 -8.49
C LEU A 7 3.90 8.22 -7.06
N MET A 8 4.30 9.17 -6.23
CA MET A 8 4.58 8.91 -4.83
C MET A 8 3.46 9.46 -3.95
N LEU A 9 2.93 8.59 -3.10
CA LEU A 9 1.86 8.93 -2.18
C LEU A 9 2.32 8.63 -0.74
N ASP A 10 2.27 9.66 0.11
CA ASP A 10 2.69 9.53 1.50
C ASP A 10 1.47 9.66 2.41
N GLU A 11 1.04 8.53 2.97
CA GLU A 11 -0.12 8.43 3.85
C GLU A 11 -1.36 9.12 3.26
N PRO A 12 -1.78 8.72 2.03
CA PRO A 12 -2.86 9.44 1.35
C PRO A 12 -4.20 9.37 2.07
N THR A 13 -4.39 8.42 2.99
CA THR A 13 -5.64 8.27 3.72
C THR A 13 -5.59 8.86 5.13
N ALA A 14 -4.49 9.52 5.50
CA ALA A 14 -4.37 10.10 6.84
C ALA A 14 -5.44 11.18 7.06
N GLY A 15 -6.20 11.03 8.13
CA GLY A 15 -7.21 12.01 8.51
C GLY A 15 -8.49 12.01 7.68
N VAL A 16 -8.68 11.05 6.76
CA VAL A 16 -9.89 10.98 5.95
C VAL A 16 -10.88 9.97 6.51
N SER A 17 -12.16 10.16 6.20
CA SER A 17 -13.22 9.23 6.62
C SER A 17 -13.12 7.89 5.86
N PRO A 18 -13.70 6.82 6.40
CA PRO A 18 -13.69 5.52 5.70
C PRO A 18 -14.27 5.56 4.29
N ILE A 19 -15.32 6.35 4.07
CA ILE A 19 -15.92 6.45 2.73
C ILE A 19 -14.97 7.13 1.76
N VAL A 20 -14.33 8.22 2.19
CA VAL A 20 -13.35 8.92 1.37
C VAL A 20 -12.12 8.05 1.14
N MET A 21 -11.75 7.24 2.14
CA MET A 21 -10.64 6.31 2.02
C MET A 21 -10.87 5.31 0.87
N ASP A 22 -12.08 4.73 0.81
CA ASP A 22 -12.41 3.80 -0.26
C ASP A 22 -12.35 4.46 -1.64
N GLU A 23 -12.84 5.69 -1.75
CA GLU A 23 -12.77 6.45 -3.00
C GLU A 23 -11.32 6.73 -3.41
N LEU A 24 -10.47 7.06 -2.45
CA LEU A 24 -9.05 7.30 -2.73
C LEU A 24 -8.37 6.05 -3.27
N PHE A 25 -8.60 4.90 -2.64
CA PHE A 25 -8.01 3.65 -3.11
C PHE A 25 -8.51 3.27 -4.50
N ASP A 26 -9.78 3.50 -4.80
CA ASP A 26 -10.33 3.26 -6.13
C ASP A 26 -9.61 4.12 -7.18
N ARG A 27 -9.37 5.39 -6.87
CA ARG A 27 -8.64 6.27 -7.78
C ARG A 27 -7.19 5.86 -7.96
N ILE A 28 -6.56 5.39 -6.90
CA ILE A 28 -5.18 4.87 -6.96
C ILE A 28 -5.13 3.68 -7.92
N ILE A 29 -6.08 2.78 -7.81
CA ILE A 29 -6.18 1.62 -8.71
C ILE A 29 -6.36 2.08 -10.15
N GLU A 30 -7.23 3.05 -10.40
CA GLU A 30 -7.44 3.58 -11.75
C GLU A 30 -6.15 4.15 -12.34
N VAL A 31 -5.41 4.92 -11.56
CA VAL A 31 -4.14 5.50 -12.01
C VAL A 31 -3.12 4.39 -12.30
N SER A 32 -3.08 3.36 -11.48
CA SER A 32 -2.14 2.25 -11.68
C SER A 32 -2.42 1.51 -13.00
N ARG A 33 -3.69 1.44 -13.41
CA ARG A 33 -4.05 0.79 -14.67
C ARG A 33 -3.58 1.53 -15.91
N THR A 34 -3.22 2.81 -15.77
CA THR A 34 -2.65 3.57 -16.89
C THR A 34 -1.18 3.25 -17.15
N GLY A 35 -0.58 2.38 -16.33
CA GLY A 35 0.80 1.99 -16.47
C GLY A 35 1.78 2.84 -15.67
N ILE A 36 1.30 3.78 -14.87
CA ILE A 36 2.14 4.59 -14.01
C ILE A 36 2.45 3.82 -12.73
N PRO A 37 3.74 3.55 -12.43
CA PRO A 37 4.09 2.91 -11.17
C PRO A 37 3.75 3.81 -9.99
N ILE A 38 3.23 3.21 -8.92
CA ILE A 38 2.86 3.96 -7.71
C ILE A 38 3.66 3.42 -6.53
N LEU A 39 4.35 4.32 -5.84
CA LEU A 39 4.99 4.04 -4.57
C LEU A 39 4.18 4.71 -3.47
N MET A 40 3.66 3.92 -2.55
CA MET A 40 2.78 4.43 -1.51
C MET A 40 3.31 4.05 -0.13
N VAL A 41 3.37 5.04 0.75
CA VAL A 41 3.63 4.83 2.17
C VAL A 41 2.29 5.00 2.89
N GLU A 42 1.80 3.93 3.51
CA GLU A 42 0.47 3.94 4.09
C GLU A 42 0.43 3.19 5.42
N GLN A 43 -0.12 3.82 6.41
CA GLN A 43 -0.27 3.22 7.73
C GLN A 43 -1.45 2.24 7.78
N ASN A 44 -2.45 2.45 6.94
CA ASN A 44 -3.55 1.50 6.79
C ASN A 44 -3.09 0.31 5.95
N ALA A 45 -2.36 -0.61 6.60
CA ALA A 45 -1.65 -1.68 5.92
C ALA A 45 -2.58 -2.65 5.19
N ARG A 46 -3.73 -2.96 5.78
CA ARG A 46 -4.66 -3.93 5.18
C ARG A 46 -5.14 -3.49 3.81
N GLN A 47 -5.58 -2.23 3.69
CA GLN A 47 -6.06 -1.72 2.41
C GLN A 47 -4.92 -1.51 1.43
N ALA A 48 -3.78 -1.00 1.89
CA ALA A 48 -2.64 -0.78 1.03
C ALA A 48 -2.14 -2.10 0.42
N LEU A 49 -2.01 -3.14 1.24
CA LEU A 49 -1.58 -4.45 0.76
C LEU A 49 -2.62 -5.10 -0.15
N GLY A 50 -3.90 -4.78 0.05
CA GLY A 50 -4.97 -5.30 -0.80
C GLY A 50 -4.88 -4.87 -2.24
N ILE A 51 -4.23 -3.75 -2.53
CA ILE A 51 -4.07 -3.24 -3.90
C ILE A 51 -2.62 -3.26 -4.37
N ALA A 52 -1.68 -3.63 -3.50
CA ALA A 52 -0.25 -3.59 -3.82
C ALA A 52 0.16 -4.85 -4.56
N ASP A 53 1.02 -4.68 -5.57
CA ASP A 53 1.69 -5.81 -6.21
C ASP A 53 2.81 -6.32 -5.32
N THR A 54 3.60 -5.40 -4.75
CA THR A 54 4.69 -5.72 -3.85
C THR A 54 4.58 -4.83 -2.62
N GLY A 55 4.77 -5.41 -1.44
CA GLY A 55 4.75 -4.69 -0.20
C GLY A 55 6.05 -4.85 0.58
N TYR A 56 6.38 -3.82 1.32
CA TYR A 56 7.51 -3.81 2.25
C TYR A 56 6.98 -3.36 3.60
N VAL A 57 7.09 -4.23 4.59
CA VAL A 57 6.67 -3.89 5.96
C VAL A 57 7.90 -3.46 6.73
N MET A 58 7.90 -2.21 7.18
CA MET A 58 9.03 -1.60 7.86
C MET A 58 8.79 -1.55 9.37
N VAL A 59 9.79 -1.95 10.12
CA VAL A 59 9.75 -1.86 11.59
C VAL A 59 11.00 -1.10 12.03
N GLN A 60 10.81 0.01 12.73
CA GLN A 60 11.91 0.85 13.22
C GLN A 60 12.91 1.21 12.11
N GLY A 61 12.37 1.56 10.93
CA GLY A 61 13.20 1.95 9.79
C GLY A 61 13.88 0.80 9.06
N ARG A 62 13.59 -0.45 9.44
CA ARG A 62 14.17 -1.64 8.78
C ARG A 62 13.06 -2.42 8.08
N ASN A 63 13.41 -2.98 6.92
CA ASN A 63 12.49 -3.85 6.20
C ASN A 63 12.38 -5.19 6.93
N ALA A 64 11.24 -5.45 7.53
CA ALA A 64 10.98 -6.68 8.28
C ALA A 64 10.35 -7.76 7.42
N TYR A 65 9.50 -7.38 6.47
CA TYR A 65 8.76 -8.32 5.61
C TYR A 65 8.71 -7.75 4.20
N THR A 66 8.92 -8.62 3.22
CA THR A 66 8.82 -8.27 1.81
C THR A 66 8.08 -9.38 1.08
N GLY A 67 7.18 -9.02 0.18
CA GLY A 67 6.45 -9.98 -0.62
C GLY A 67 5.37 -9.30 -1.44
N SER A 68 4.57 -10.08 -2.16
CA SER A 68 3.40 -9.52 -2.82
C SER A 68 2.40 -9.05 -1.77
N GLY A 69 1.53 -8.11 -2.14
CA GLY A 69 0.48 -7.66 -1.24
C GLY A 69 -0.36 -8.82 -0.74
N LYS A 70 -0.66 -9.75 -1.63
CA LYS A 70 -1.45 -10.94 -1.31
C LYS A 70 -0.75 -11.86 -0.32
N GLU A 71 0.56 -12.08 -0.51
CA GLU A 71 1.35 -12.91 0.39
C GLU A 71 1.42 -12.29 1.79
N LEU A 72 1.65 -10.99 1.88
CA LEU A 72 1.75 -10.30 3.16
C LEU A 72 0.41 -10.28 3.89
N LEU A 73 -0.71 -10.13 3.17
CA LEU A 73 -2.03 -10.19 3.77
C LEU A 73 -2.32 -11.57 4.37
N ALA A 74 -1.78 -12.62 3.77
CA ALA A 74 -1.98 -13.99 4.23
C ALA A 74 -0.98 -14.43 5.29
N ASP A 75 0.10 -13.67 5.50
CA ASP A 75 1.15 -14.03 6.46
C ASP A 75 0.64 -13.87 7.89
N PRO A 76 0.65 -14.96 8.71
CA PRO A 76 0.13 -14.89 10.08
C PRO A 76 0.87 -13.88 10.95
N GLU A 77 2.18 -13.73 10.79
CA GLU A 77 2.94 -12.77 11.59
C GLU A 77 2.64 -11.33 11.22
N VAL A 78 2.49 -11.05 9.92
CA VAL A 78 2.09 -9.72 9.46
C VAL A 78 0.71 -9.38 9.98
N ARG A 79 -0.23 -10.32 9.88
CA ARG A 79 -1.60 -10.12 10.37
C ARG A 79 -1.63 -9.85 11.87
N LYS A 80 -0.87 -10.62 12.62
CA LYS A 80 -0.82 -10.48 14.08
C LYS A 80 -0.19 -9.16 14.50
N SER A 81 0.89 -8.75 13.82
CA SER A 81 1.68 -7.58 14.22
C SER A 81 1.15 -6.26 13.68
N PHE A 82 0.55 -6.27 12.48
CA PHE A 82 0.23 -5.03 11.78
C PHE A 82 -1.20 -4.90 11.30
N LEU A 83 -1.94 -5.99 11.19
CA LEU A 83 -3.28 -5.98 10.64
C LEU A 83 -4.38 -6.20 11.68
N GLY A 84 -3.99 -6.35 12.94
CA GLY A 84 -4.95 -6.53 14.03
C GLY A 84 -5.53 -7.93 14.15
N GLY A 85 -4.86 -8.91 13.58
CA GLY A 85 -5.30 -10.29 13.67
C GLY A 85 -5.63 -10.87 12.31
#